data_ca0b196c9576b0feb9273afc42fa33c4
#
_entry.id   ca0b196c9576b0feb9273afc42fa33c4
#
_cell.length_a   1.000
_cell.length_b   1.000
_cell.length_c   1.000
_cell.angle_alpha   90.00
_cell.angle_beta   90.00
_cell.angle_gamma   90.00
#
_symmetry.space_group_name_H-M   'P 1'
#
loop_
_entity.id
_entity.type
_entity.pdbx_description
1 polymer ?
#
loop_
_entity_poly.entity_id
_entity_poly.type
_entity_poly.pdbx_seq_one_letter_code
_entity_poly.pdbx_strand_id
1 'polypeptide(L)'
;LDKPLQKEITTNSDVHGDETTVKGKDKRLAAKGEKEEDVEDDLHYFKRWIFCYYAPLVGLTQFVFHERGRRTQEAVQKYFEDVIEKLYLHSDGAPIYKCYDTGELIVRIACLVHMRRPFYKLKDVSIDAMKMLKIFEDIFKEDRNIKDSFTNPDEITRERMLRIAPLLHDMKSYLDKLKASLSAEEEPELLKAVNYALTEYPCMLRCLEDGSLDLSNNICERQIRRIAKYRNNSFFVGSPEAGVRFARLMSVFANIRNHKLDPVKY
;
A
#
# COMPACT_ATOMS: atom_id res chain seq x y z
N LEU A 1 -15.56 -18.55 -3.34
CA LEU A 1 -14.98 -17.76 -2.24
C LEU A 1 -14.37 -16.43 -2.71
N ASP A 2 -13.74 -16.40 -3.90
CA ASP A 2 -13.01 -15.21 -4.34
C ASP A 2 -13.95 -14.07 -4.74
N LYS A 3 -14.94 -14.33 -5.61
CA LYS A 3 -15.86 -13.30 -6.10
C LYS A 3 -16.75 -12.67 -5.01
N PRO A 4 -17.42 -13.45 -4.13
CA PRO A 4 -18.19 -12.86 -3.04
C PRO A 4 -17.36 -11.99 -2.10
N LEU A 5 -16.16 -12.45 -1.71
CA LEU A 5 -15.27 -11.69 -0.84
C LEU A 5 -14.73 -10.43 -1.54
N GLN A 6 -14.37 -10.54 -2.82
CA GLN A 6 -13.97 -9.40 -3.64
C GLN A 6 -15.08 -8.35 -3.70
N LYS A 7 -16.31 -8.78 -4.01
CA LYS A 7 -17.47 -7.89 -4.08
C LYS A 7 -17.69 -7.18 -2.74
N GLU A 8 -17.63 -7.91 -1.63
CA GLU A 8 -17.80 -7.31 -0.30
C GLU A 8 -16.73 -6.26 0.01
N ILE A 9 -15.48 -6.50 -0.36
CA ILE A 9 -14.39 -5.53 -0.20
C ILE A 9 -14.59 -4.32 -1.12
N THR A 10 -14.90 -4.53 -2.40
CA THR A 10 -14.97 -3.46 -3.40
C THR A 10 -16.24 -2.61 -3.34
N THR A 11 -17.24 -3.00 -2.55
CA THR A 11 -18.41 -2.16 -2.22
C THR A 11 -18.14 -1.21 -1.04
N ASN A 12 -16.99 -1.33 -0.37
CA ASN A 12 -16.63 -0.39 0.70
C ASN A 12 -15.99 0.87 0.11
N SER A 13 -16.25 2.01 0.74
CA SER A 13 -15.70 3.31 0.34
C SER A 13 -14.20 3.45 0.63
N ASP A 14 -13.65 2.64 1.52
CA ASP A 14 -12.23 2.66 1.93
C ASP A 14 -11.62 1.28 1.80
N VAL A 15 -10.62 1.15 0.93
CA VAL A 15 -9.87 -0.08 0.68
C VAL A 15 -8.37 0.21 0.67
N HIS A 16 -7.62 -0.67 1.29
CA HIS A 16 -6.16 -0.62 1.30
C HIS A 16 -5.59 -1.73 0.44
N GLY A 17 -4.67 -1.38 -0.46
CA GLY A 17 -3.97 -2.30 -1.35
C GLY A 17 -2.46 -2.31 -1.12
N ASP A 18 -1.87 -3.49 -1.12
CA ASP A 18 -0.42 -3.69 -1.06
C ASP A 18 -0.08 -5.07 -1.62
N GLU A 19 1.18 -5.35 -1.93
CA GLU A 19 1.61 -6.65 -2.41
C GLU A 19 2.97 -7.06 -1.85
N THR A 20 3.20 -8.36 -1.79
CA THR A 20 4.49 -8.92 -1.36
C THR A 20 4.93 -10.06 -2.26
N THR A 21 6.25 -10.27 -2.30
CA THR A 21 6.83 -11.34 -3.10
C THR A 21 6.75 -12.68 -2.40
N VAL A 22 6.55 -13.73 -3.21
CA VAL A 22 6.73 -15.14 -2.85
C VAL A 22 7.54 -15.82 -3.94
N LYS A 23 8.18 -16.96 -3.64
CA LYS A 23 8.83 -17.78 -4.66
C LYS A 23 7.84 -18.83 -5.17
N GLY A 24 7.66 -18.90 -6.48
CA GLY A 24 6.90 -19.95 -7.16
C GLY A 24 7.82 -20.86 -7.93
N LYS A 25 7.43 -22.13 -8.12
CA LYS A 25 8.13 -23.15 -8.86
C LYS A 25 7.23 -23.63 -9.99
N ASP A 26 7.62 -23.39 -11.24
CA ASP A 26 6.86 -23.90 -12.40
C ASP A 26 7.78 -24.10 -13.61
N LYS A 27 8.03 -25.37 -13.96
CA LYS A 27 8.82 -25.75 -15.14
C LYS A 27 8.24 -25.22 -16.46
N ARG A 28 6.91 -25.01 -16.54
CA ARG A 28 6.23 -24.59 -17.77
C ARG A 28 6.42 -23.12 -18.11
N LEU A 29 6.87 -22.30 -17.17
CA LEU A 29 7.05 -20.86 -17.36
C LEU A 29 8.47 -20.51 -17.85
N ALA A 30 9.47 -21.35 -17.61
CA ALA A 30 10.84 -21.18 -18.10
C ALA A 30 10.89 -21.00 -19.63
N ALA A 31 9.99 -21.69 -20.37
CA ALA A 31 9.93 -21.65 -21.83
C ALA A 31 9.42 -20.31 -22.43
N LYS A 32 9.00 -19.32 -21.63
CA LYS A 32 8.37 -18.06 -22.08
C LYS A 32 9.18 -16.78 -21.84
N GLY A 33 10.49 -16.89 -21.61
CA GLY A 33 11.39 -15.72 -21.53
C GLY A 33 11.29 -14.92 -20.25
N GLU A 34 10.72 -15.45 -19.18
CA GLU A 34 10.79 -14.84 -17.83
C GLU A 34 12.20 -15.05 -17.27
N LYS A 35 12.80 -13.99 -16.70
CA LYS A 35 14.13 -14.07 -16.11
C LYS A 35 14.14 -15.03 -14.92
N GLU A 36 15.02 -16.02 -14.97
CA GLU A 36 15.33 -16.92 -13.88
C GLU A 36 16.19 -16.15 -12.84
N GLU A 37 15.83 -16.24 -11.56
CA GLU A 37 16.75 -15.89 -10.49
C GLU A 37 17.55 -17.14 -10.14
N ASP A 38 18.90 -17.06 -10.22
CA ASP A 38 19.94 -18.05 -10.01
C ASP A 38 19.56 -19.38 -9.38
N VAL A 39 19.83 -20.47 -10.10
CA VAL A 39 19.45 -21.81 -9.69
C VAL A 39 20.68 -22.73 -9.74
N GLU A 40 20.97 -23.35 -8.63
CA GLU A 40 21.97 -24.45 -8.52
C GLU A 40 21.43 -25.82 -8.89
N ASP A 41 20.12 -25.97 -9.17
CA ASP A 41 19.48 -27.23 -9.54
C ASP A 41 18.44 -27.04 -10.66
N ASP A 42 18.09 -28.09 -11.43
CA ASP A 42 17.10 -28.19 -12.52
C ASP A 42 15.69 -27.67 -12.21
N LEU A 43 15.51 -26.86 -11.17
CA LEU A 43 14.29 -26.35 -10.64
C LEU A 43 14.23 -24.82 -10.75
N HIS A 44 13.48 -24.32 -11.72
CA HIS A 44 13.32 -22.90 -11.92
C HIS A 44 12.39 -22.28 -10.86
N TYR A 45 12.90 -21.26 -10.14
CA TYR A 45 12.15 -20.47 -9.18
C TYR A 45 11.87 -19.10 -9.77
N PHE A 46 10.59 -18.69 -9.70
CA PHE A 46 10.17 -17.39 -10.20
C PHE A 46 9.71 -16.52 -9.05
N LYS A 47 10.05 -15.24 -9.11
CA LYS A 47 9.47 -14.23 -8.26
C LYS A 47 8.00 -14.06 -8.63
N ARG A 48 7.11 -14.25 -7.66
CA ARG A 48 5.67 -14.11 -7.78
C ARG A 48 5.16 -13.13 -6.75
N TRP A 49 3.96 -12.61 -6.95
CA TRP A 49 3.37 -11.61 -6.10
C TRP A 49 2.02 -12.07 -5.58
N ILE A 50 1.79 -11.84 -4.28
CA ILE A 50 0.49 -11.95 -3.64
C ILE A 50 0.07 -10.55 -3.28
N PHE A 51 -1.10 -10.15 -3.76
CA PHE A 51 -1.75 -8.90 -3.44
C PHE A 51 -2.60 -9.07 -2.18
N CYS A 52 -2.70 -8.02 -1.41
CA CYS A 52 -3.58 -7.90 -0.26
C CYS A 52 -4.53 -6.74 -0.51
N TYR A 53 -5.82 -6.99 -0.42
CA TYR A 53 -6.83 -5.95 -0.36
C TYR A 53 -7.54 -6.06 0.98
N TYR A 54 -7.63 -4.94 1.68
CA TYR A 54 -8.20 -4.88 3.02
C TYR A 54 -9.20 -3.73 3.12
N ALA A 55 -10.43 -4.04 3.53
CA ALA A 55 -11.49 -3.07 3.82
C ALA A 55 -11.61 -2.90 5.34
N PRO A 56 -11.11 -1.81 5.94
CA PRO A 56 -11.06 -1.63 7.39
C PRO A 56 -12.43 -1.51 8.03
N LEU A 57 -13.39 -0.89 7.35
CA LEU A 57 -14.76 -0.68 7.86
C LEU A 57 -15.48 -1.99 8.19
N VAL A 58 -15.22 -3.04 7.43
CA VAL A 58 -15.80 -4.39 7.62
C VAL A 58 -14.79 -5.41 8.13
N GLY A 59 -13.53 -5.04 8.29
CA GLY A 59 -12.46 -5.90 8.78
C GLY A 59 -12.10 -7.05 7.82
N LEU A 60 -12.44 -6.96 6.54
CA LEU A 60 -12.24 -8.02 5.56
C LEU A 60 -10.91 -7.88 4.82
N THR A 61 -10.21 -9.00 4.72
CA THR A 61 -8.95 -9.15 3.98
C THR A 61 -9.08 -10.18 2.87
N GLN A 62 -8.64 -9.84 1.68
CA GLN A 62 -8.44 -10.80 0.61
C GLN A 62 -6.99 -10.81 0.13
N PHE A 63 -6.38 -11.99 0.12
CA PHE A 63 -5.12 -12.22 -0.58
C PHE A 63 -5.42 -12.79 -1.97
N VAL A 64 -4.77 -12.23 -2.99
CA VAL A 64 -5.02 -12.62 -4.39
C VAL A 64 -3.70 -12.92 -5.09
N PHE A 65 -3.68 -14.05 -5.78
CA PHE A 65 -2.57 -14.46 -6.64
C PHE A 65 -2.99 -14.24 -8.09
N HIS A 66 -2.90 -12.98 -8.55
CA HIS A 66 -3.32 -12.58 -9.89
C HIS A 66 -2.44 -13.19 -10.97
N GLU A 67 -3.04 -13.56 -12.10
CA GLU A 67 -2.36 -13.85 -13.36
C GLU A 67 -1.03 -14.64 -13.19
N ARG A 68 -1.07 -15.76 -12.48
CA ARG A 68 0.11 -16.54 -12.12
C ARG A 68 1.12 -15.81 -11.22
N GLY A 69 0.66 -14.83 -10.46
CA GLY A 69 1.47 -14.05 -9.54
C GLY A 69 2.28 -12.94 -10.22
N ARG A 70 1.88 -12.46 -11.40
CA ARG A 70 2.47 -11.27 -12.03
C ARG A 70 2.06 -9.99 -11.31
N ARG A 71 2.96 -9.01 -11.32
CA ARG A 71 2.71 -7.67 -10.79
C ARG A 71 2.42 -6.72 -11.95
N THR A 72 1.16 -6.60 -12.32
CA THR A 72 0.74 -5.76 -13.44
C THR A 72 -0.39 -4.82 -13.04
N GLN A 73 -0.49 -3.69 -13.73
CA GLN A 73 -1.57 -2.72 -13.55
C GLN A 73 -2.92 -3.34 -13.94
N GLU A 74 -2.96 -4.13 -15.01
CA GLU A 74 -4.16 -4.80 -15.49
C GLU A 74 -4.75 -5.76 -14.44
N ALA A 75 -3.88 -6.43 -13.67
CA ALA A 75 -4.32 -7.29 -12.58
C ALA A 75 -5.04 -6.50 -11.48
N VAL A 76 -4.53 -5.32 -11.14
CA VAL A 76 -5.17 -4.40 -10.18
C VAL A 76 -6.48 -3.86 -10.74
N GLN A 77 -6.48 -3.38 -12.00
CA GLN A 77 -7.69 -2.87 -12.65
C GLN A 77 -8.78 -3.91 -12.73
N LYS A 78 -8.44 -5.16 -13.07
CA LYS A 78 -9.39 -6.28 -13.10
C LYS A 78 -9.98 -6.60 -11.73
N TYR A 79 -9.24 -6.38 -10.65
CA TYR A 79 -9.78 -6.58 -9.30
C TYR A 79 -10.89 -5.57 -8.97
N PHE A 80 -10.81 -4.37 -9.49
CA PHE A 80 -11.74 -3.27 -9.24
C PHE A 80 -12.70 -3.00 -10.42
N GLU A 81 -12.79 -3.91 -11.41
CA GLU A 81 -13.58 -3.68 -12.64
C GLU A 81 -15.09 -3.52 -12.39
N ASP A 82 -15.62 -4.12 -11.32
CA ASP A 82 -17.04 -4.10 -10.96
C ASP A 82 -17.41 -2.96 -9.97
N VAL A 83 -16.49 -2.05 -9.66
CA VAL A 83 -16.74 -0.90 -8.77
C VAL A 83 -17.68 0.08 -9.47
N ILE A 84 -18.78 0.44 -8.79
CA ILE A 84 -19.81 1.36 -9.31
C ILE A 84 -20.02 2.58 -8.42
N GLU A 85 -19.50 2.58 -7.20
CA GLU A 85 -19.58 3.68 -6.25
C GLU A 85 -18.15 4.19 -5.93
N LYS A 86 -18.03 5.45 -5.48
CA LYS A 86 -16.74 6.06 -5.17
C LYS A 86 -16.01 5.26 -4.09
N LEU A 87 -14.78 4.86 -4.40
CA LEU A 87 -13.90 4.10 -3.52
C LEU A 87 -12.55 4.80 -3.39
N TYR A 88 -12.07 4.96 -2.16
CA TYR A 88 -10.71 5.39 -1.87
C TYR A 88 -9.80 4.18 -1.74
N LEU A 89 -8.72 4.16 -2.54
CA LEU A 89 -7.73 3.08 -2.55
C LEU A 89 -6.40 3.58 -1.95
N HIS A 90 -6.13 3.20 -0.72
CA HIS A 90 -4.82 3.43 -0.11
C HIS A 90 -3.77 2.50 -0.69
N SER A 91 -2.66 3.07 -1.16
CA SER A 91 -1.53 2.28 -1.66
C SER A 91 -0.21 3.02 -1.47
N ASP A 92 0.90 2.31 -1.69
CA ASP A 92 2.19 2.94 -1.88
C ASP A 92 2.28 3.60 -3.27
N GLY A 93 3.43 4.23 -3.58
CA GLY A 93 3.68 4.88 -4.87
C GLY A 93 4.04 3.90 -6.01
N ALA A 94 3.68 2.63 -5.91
CA ALA A 94 3.99 1.64 -6.93
C ALA A 94 3.27 1.94 -8.25
N PRO A 95 3.96 1.78 -9.41
CA PRO A 95 3.40 2.13 -10.72
C PRO A 95 2.08 1.44 -11.05
N ILE A 96 1.84 0.25 -10.50
CA ILE A 96 0.62 -0.54 -10.76
C ILE A 96 -0.67 0.11 -10.22
N TYR A 97 -0.57 1.04 -9.26
CA TYR A 97 -1.71 1.77 -8.70
C TYR A 97 -1.88 3.17 -9.29
N LYS A 98 -0.90 3.67 -10.06
CA LYS A 98 -0.91 5.05 -10.57
C LYS A 98 -1.99 5.33 -11.60
N CYS A 99 -2.62 4.32 -12.18
CA CYS A 99 -3.81 4.49 -13.02
C CYS A 99 -4.99 5.13 -12.29
N TYR A 100 -4.97 5.13 -10.96
CA TYR A 100 -5.99 5.75 -10.11
C TYR A 100 -5.59 7.13 -9.55
N ASP A 101 -4.45 7.69 -9.97
CA ASP A 101 -4.00 9.03 -9.54
C ASP A 101 -4.95 10.14 -10.02
N THR A 102 -5.60 9.93 -11.16
CA THR A 102 -6.59 10.85 -11.75
C THR A 102 -7.99 10.25 -11.80
N GLY A 103 -8.22 9.14 -11.08
CA GLY A 103 -9.50 8.45 -11.06
C GLY A 103 -10.57 9.26 -10.30
N GLU A 104 -11.80 9.23 -10.81
CA GLU A 104 -12.97 9.83 -10.15
C GLU A 104 -13.74 8.81 -9.32
N LEU A 105 -13.90 7.60 -9.85
CA LEU A 105 -14.63 6.50 -9.21
C LEU A 105 -13.73 5.75 -8.21
N ILE A 106 -12.51 5.41 -8.61
CA ILE A 106 -11.49 4.84 -7.73
C ILE A 106 -10.42 5.90 -7.55
N VAL A 107 -10.29 6.39 -6.33
CA VAL A 107 -9.45 7.54 -5.97
C VAL A 107 -8.27 7.07 -5.14
N ARG A 108 -7.07 7.08 -5.70
CA ARG A 108 -5.88 6.64 -4.94
C ARG A 108 -5.50 7.64 -3.86
N ILE A 109 -5.22 7.12 -2.65
CA ILE A 109 -4.61 7.87 -1.55
C ILE A 109 -3.18 7.38 -1.36
N ALA A 110 -2.23 8.29 -1.39
CA ALA A 110 -0.82 7.98 -1.18
C ALA A 110 -0.49 7.83 0.32
N CYS A 111 0.38 6.88 0.63
CA CYS A 111 0.80 6.58 2.00
C CYS A 111 1.87 7.57 2.49
N LEU A 112 1.56 8.36 3.51
CA LEU A 112 2.48 9.33 4.10
C LEU A 112 3.73 8.66 4.71
N VAL A 113 3.61 7.43 5.24
CA VAL A 113 4.76 6.65 5.75
C VAL A 113 5.73 6.31 4.62
N HIS A 114 5.23 5.96 3.44
CA HIS A 114 6.08 5.69 2.28
C HIS A 114 6.77 6.97 1.77
N MET A 115 6.07 8.11 1.79
CA MET A 115 6.69 9.41 1.46
C MET A 115 7.81 9.78 2.46
N ARG A 116 7.65 9.45 3.75
CA ARG A 116 8.64 9.70 4.81
C ARG A 116 9.89 8.82 4.69
N ARG A 117 9.75 7.59 4.19
CA ARG A 117 10.81 6.55 4.23
C ARG A 117 12.12 6.96 3.53
N PRO A 118 12.14 7.60 2.34
CA PRO A 118 13.38 8.09 1.71
C PRO A 118 14.13 9.10 2.60
N PHE A 119 13.44 10.07 3.19
CA PHE A 119 14.06 11.05 4.09
C PHE A 119 14.63 10.40 5.35
N TYR A 120 13.96 9.38 5.89
CA TYR A 120 14.47 8.66 7.05
C TYR A 120 15.82 7.97 6.80
N LYS A 121 16.07 7.52 5.58
CA LYS A 121 17.36 6.93 5.19
C LYS A 121 18.50 7.96 5.15
N LEU A 122 18.16 9.24 5.00
CA LEU A 122 19.10 10.35 4.87
C LEU A 122 19.27 11.16 6.19
N LYS A 123 18.60 10.76 7.27
CA LYS A 123 18.55 11.52 8.52
C LYS A 123 19.90 11.86 9.14
N ASP A 124 20.88 10.98 8.98
CA ASP A 124 22.20 11.11 9.59
C ASP A 124 23.19 11.91 8.71
N VAL A 125 22.80 12.22 7.46
CA VAL A 125 23.68 12.89 6.48
C VAL A 125 23.07 14.15 5.88
N SER A 126 21.80 14.46 6.10
CA SER A 126 21.12 15.64 5.55
C SER A 126 20.27 16.35 6.60
N ILE A 127 20.60 17.63 6.84
CA ILE A 127 19.82 18.51 7.72
C ILE A 127 18.41 18.72 7.16
N ASP A 128 18.27 18.83 5.86
CA ASP A 128 16.97 19.05 5.22
C ASP A 128 16.09 17.80 5.27
N ALA A 129 16.69 16.60 5.21
CA ALA A 129 15.97 15.36 5.49
C ALA A 129 15.46 15.32 6.95
N MET A 130 16.26 15.78 7.93
CA MET A 130 15.81 15.88 9.32
C MET A 130 14.65 16.87 9.49
N LYS A 131 14.70 18.03 8.84
CA LYS A 131 13.58 18.99 8.86
C LYS A 131 12.31 18.40 8.25
N MET A 132 12.43 17.70 7.12
CA MET A 132 11.30 16.98 6.53
C MET A 132 10.73 15.93 7.49
N LEU A 133 11.57 15.16 8.18
CA LEU A 133 11.12 14.18 9.18
C LEU A 133 10.36 14.81 10.32
N LYS A 134 10.76 16.01 10.75
CA LYS A 134 10.03 16.76 11.78
C LYS A 134 8.63 17.17 11.31
N ILE A 135 8.50 17.65 10.06
CA ILE A 135 7.20 17.97 9.47
C ILE A 135 6.29 16.73 9.43
N PHE A 136 6.80 15.56 8.98
CA PHE A 136 6.05 14.31 9.00
C PHE A 136 5.62 13.92 10.42
N GLU A 137 6.50 14.07 11.40
CA GLU A 137 6.19 13.80 12.82
C GLU A 137 5.05 14.66 13.33
N ASP A 138 5.09 15.97 13.05
CA ASP A 138 4.08 16.93 13.47
C ASP A 138 2.71 16.61 12.84
N ILE A 139 2.67 16.24 11.55
CA ILE A 139 1.43 15.79 10.87
C ILE A 139 0.87 14.54 11.55
N PHE A 140 1.68 13.50 11.80
CA PHE A 140 1.21 12.29 12.45
C PHE A 140 0.79 12.49 13.90
N LYS A 141 1.47 13.38 14.62
CA LYS A 141 1.11 13.75 15.99
C LYS A 141 -0.24 14.45 16.02
N GLU A 142 -0.44 15.37 15.09
CA GLU A 142 -1.68 16.13 15.01
C GLU A 142 -2.88 15.27 14.61
N ASP A 143 -2.71 14.34 13.64
CA ASP A 143 -3.77 13.38 13.28
C ASP A 143 -4.17 12.48 14.47
N ARG A 144 -3.20 12.06 15.28
CA ARG A 144 -3.51 11.30 16.50
C ARG A 144 -4.29 12.15 17.51
N ASN A 145 -3.87 13.37 17.77
CA ASN A 145 -4.58 14.29 18.68
C ASN A 145 -6.04 14.48 18.25
N ILE A 146 -6.28 14.62 16.94
CA ILE A 146 -7.63 14.77 16.37
C ILE A 146 -8.42 13.46 16.59
N LYS A 147 -7.87 12.30 16.24
CA LYS A 147 -8.54 10.99 16.39
C LYS A 147 -8.78 10.60 17.85
N ASP A 148 -7.94 11.06 18.77
CA ASP A 148 -8.12 10.85 20.21
C ASP A 148 -9.23 11.76 20.79
N SER A 149 -9.50 12.90 20.15
CA SER A 149 -10.49 13.88 20.61
C SER A 149 -11.86 13.75 19.94
N PHE A 150 -11.90 13.24 18.72
CA PHE A 150 -13.09 13.14 17.89
C PHE A 150 -13.27 11.74 17.33
N THR A 151 -14.52 11.26 17.28
CA THR A 151 -14.89 9.95 16.71
C THR A 151 -15.77 10.06 15.47
N ASN A 152 -16.41 11.21 15.29
CA ASN A 152 -17.25 11.47 14.12
C ASN A 152 -16.38 11.85 12.91
N PRO A 153 -16.50 11.15 11.75
CA PRO A 153 -15.70 11.43 10.56
C PRO A 153 -15.82 12.89 10.06
N ASP A 154 -17.01 13.50 10.13
CA ASP A 154 -17.19 14.88 9.68
C ASP A 154 -16.46 15.88 10.57
N GLU A 155 -16.38 15.62 11.88
CA GLU A 155 -15.61 16.44 12.83
C GLU A 155 -14.11 16.24 12.58
N ILE A 156 -13.66 15.00 12.38
CA ILE A 156 -12.26 14.70 12.04
C ILE A 156 -11.86 15.38 10.73
N THR A 157 -12.72 15.34 9.70
CA THR A 157 -12.50 16.05 8.42
C THR A 157 -12.28 17.53 8.67
N ARG A 158 -13.17 18.18 9.43
CA ARG A 158 -13.08 19.62 9.74
C ARG A 158 -11.80 19.96 10.50
N GLU A 159 -11.46 19.17 11.52
CA GLU A 159 -10.25 19.39 12.31
C GLU A 159 -8.98 19.16 11.48
N ARG A 160 -8.97 18.16 10.59
CA ARG A 160 -7.87 17.97 9.64
C ARG A 160 -7.69 19.14 8.71
N MET A 161 -8.79 19.71 8.18
CA MET A 161 -8.73 20.90 7.34
C MET A 161 -8.14 22.12 8.11
N LEU A 162 -8.47 22.27 9.40
CA LEU A 162 -7.98 23.36 10.23
C LEU A 162 -6.52 23.18 10.68
N ARG A 163 -6.11 21.96 10.98
CA ARG A 163 -4.85 21.70 11.73
C ARG A 163 -3.81 20.93 10.91
N ILE A 164 -4.22 20.06 9.97
CA ILE A 164 -3.30 19.28 9.15
C ILE A 164 -3.08 19.92 7.78
N ALA A 165 -4.12 20.46 7.13
CA ALA A 165 -3.96 21.08 5.83
C ALA A 165 -2.89 22.18 5.79
N PRO A 166 -2.76 23.08 6.80
CA PRO A 166 -1.66 24.04 6.86
C PRO A 166 -0.28 23.36 6.91
N LEU A 167 -0.12 22.29 7.71
CA LEU A 167 1.15 21.56 7.82
C LEU A 167 1.52 20.88 6.48
N LEU A 168 0.52 20.36 5.75
CA LEU A 168 0.73 19.80 4.42
C LEU A 168 1.13 20.88 3.41
N HIS A 169 0.54 22.07 3.50
CA HIS A 169 0.91 23.21 2.66
C HIS A 169 2.36 23.67 2.94
N ASP A 170 2.75 23.75 4.20
CA ASP A 170 4.13 24.08 4.60
C ASP A 170 5.11 23.02 4.13
N MET A 171 4.74 21.74 4.23
CA MET A 171 5.50 20.62 3.66
C MET A 171 5.73 20.81 2.17
N LYS A 172 4.66 21.11 1.40
CA LYS A 172 4.76 21.33 -0.05
C LYS A 172 5.67 22.51 -0.37
N SER A 173 5.49 23.62 0.33
CA SER A 173 6.33 24.82 0.14
C SER A 173 7.80 24.54 0.42
N TYR A 174 8.10 23.73 1.42
CA TYR A 174 9.47 23.32 1.74
C TYR A 174 10.04 22.37 0.68
N LEU A 175 9.26 21.39 0.21
CA LEU A 175 9.66 20.50 -0.88
C LEU A 175 9.96 21.27 -2.18
N ASP A 176 9.15 22.27 -2.52
CA ASP A 176 9.38 23.10 -3.71
C ASP A 176 10.68 23.91 -3.60
N LYS A 177 10.96 24.48 -2.42
CA LYS A 177 12.24 25.18 -2.15
C LYS A 177 13.43 24.25 -2.30
N LEU A 178 13.35 23.05 -1.72
CA LEU A 178 14.41 22.03 -1.85
C LEU A 178 14.62 21.64 -3.32
N LYS A 179 13.53 21.38 -4.06
CA LYS A 179 13.63 21.04 -5.48
C LYS A 179 14.32 22.11 -6.29
N ALA A 180 14.12 23.39 -5.97
CA ALA A 180 14.72 24.52 -6.68
C ALA A 180 16.21 24.73 -6.31
N SER A 181 16.66 24.29 -5.12
CA SER A 181 18.01 24.52 -4.62
C SER A 181 18.95 23.30 -4.78
N LEU A 182 18.39 22.08 -4.89
CA LEU A 182 19.19 20.86 -4.95
C LEU A 182 19.79 20.62 -6.32
N SER A 183 21.06 20.20 -6.34
CA SER A 183 21.75 19.68 -7.51
C SER A 183 21.67 18.16 -7.57
N ALA A 184 21.43 17.64 -8.78
CA ALA A 184 21.46 16.19 -9.01
C ALA A 184 22.87 15.58 -8.86
N GLU A 185 23.90 16.39 -8.96
CA GLU A 185 25.30 15.97 -8.81
C GLU A 185 25.75 15.92 -7.36
N GLU A 186 25.29 16.90 -6.54
CA GLU A 186 25.71 17.04 -5.15
C GLU A 186 24.86 16.20 -4.17
N GLU A 187 23.53 16.20 -4.36
CA GLU A 187 22.58 15.53 -3.44
C GLU A 187 21.53 14.67 -4.17
N PRO A 188 21.95 13.69 -5.00
CA PRO A 188 21.02 12.93 -5.85
C PRO A 188 19.95 12.15 -5.06
N GLU A 189 20.28 11.61 -3.89
CA GLU A 189 19.34 10.82 -3.09
C GLU A 189 18.29 11.71 -2.41
N LEU A 190 18.67 12.92 -1.96
CA LEU A 190 17.72 13.89 -1.41
C LEU A 190 16.79 14.41 -2.50
N LEU A 191 17.32 14.74 -3.68
CA LEU A 191 16.51 15.16 -4.83
C LEU A 191 15.52 14.08 -5.28
N LYS A 192 15.92 12.79 -5.26
CA LYS A 192 14.99 11.67 -5.50
C LYS A 192 13.88 11.60 -4.46
N ALA A 193 14.21 11.77 -3.17
CA ALA A 193 13.24 11.79 -2.10
C ALA A 193 12.23 12.94 -2.25
N VAL A 194 12.70 14.13 -2.57
CA VAL A 194 11.89 15.33 -2.83
C VAL A 194 10.96 15.12 -4.03
N ASN A 195 11.50 14.64 -5.16
CA ASN A 195 10.69 14.39 -6.36
C ASN A 195 9.62 13.32 -6.11
N TYR A 196 9.95 12.26 -5.38
CA TYR A 196 8.98 11.24 -4.99
C TYR A 196 7.86 11.83 -4.14
N ALA A 197 8.20 12.61 -3.10
CA ALA A 197 7.21 13.24 -2.23
C ALA A 197 6.31 14.22 -3.01
N LEU A 198 6.87 15.03 -3.91
CA LEU A 198 6.10 15.94 -4.77
C LEU A 198 5.16 15.20 -5.73
N THR A 199 5.58 14.04 -6.25
CA THR A 199 4.75 13.20 -7.13
C THR A 199 3.57 12.61 -6.38
N GLU A 200 3.77 12.16 -5.14
CA GLU A 200 2.73 11.54 -4.32
C GLU A 200 1.80 12.57 -3.62
N TYR A 201 2.25 13.82 -3.51
CA TYR A 201 1.55 14.87 -2.76
C TYR A 201 0.08 15.08 -3.16
N PRO A 202 -0.29 15.15 -4.45
CA PRO A 202 -1.71 15.34 -4.82
C PRO A 202 -2.61 14.18 -4.35
N CYS A 203 -2.12 12.94 -4.44
CA CYS A 203 -2.86 11.77 -3.98
C CYS A 203 -2.91 11.68 -2.46
N MET A 204 -1.91 12.20 -1.76
CA MET A 204 -1.89 12.24 -0.31
C MET A 204 -2.89 13.25 0.26
N LEU A 205 -3.11 14.41 -0.39
CA LEU A 205 -4.10 15.42 0.03
C LEU A 205 -5.52 14.86 0.15
N ARG A 206 -5.85 13.81 -0.57
CA ARG A 206 -7.17 13.18 -0.54
C ARG A 206 -7.56 12.60 0.81
N CYS A 207 -6.59 12.35 1.70
CA CYS A 207 -6.88 11.97 3.09
C CYS A 207 -7.63 13.06 3.88
N LEU A 208 -7.71 14.30 3.37
CA LEU A 208 -8.46 15.40 3.93
C LEU A 208 -9.94 15.39 3.51
N GLU A 209 -10.33 14.58 2.51
CA GLU A 209 -11.70 14.54 1.97
C GLU A 209 -12.68 13.86 2.93
N ASP A 210 -12.20 12.89 3.73
CA ASP A 210 -13.03 12.15 4.68
C ASP A 210 -12.20 11.78 5.93
N GLY A 211 -12.73 12.06 7.11
CA GLY A 211 -12.08 11.81 8.40
C GLY A 211 -11.92 10.32 8.74
N SER A 212 -12.66 9.43 8.09
CA SER A 212 -12.50 7.98 8.25
C SER A 212 -11.22 7.45 7.60
N LEU A 213 -10.66 8.17 6.61
CA LEU A 213 -9.48 7.76 5.86
C LEU A 213 -8.20 7.84 6.71
N ASP A 214 -7.31 6.89 6.53
CA ASP A 214 -6.01 6.90 7.19
C ASP A 214 -4.95 7.70 6.41
N LEU A 215 -3.98 8.30 7.12
CA LEU A 215 -2.80 8.93 6.49
C LEU A 215 -1.78 7.90 5.98
N SER A 216 -1.96 6.63 6.28
CA SER A 216 -0.99 5.59 5.95
C SER A 216 -1.63 4.27 5.54
N ASN A 217 -0.88 3.47 4.80
CA ASN A 217 -1.27 2.11 4.41
C ASN A 217 -0.83 1.03 5.41
N ASN A 218 -0.43 1.42 6.63
CA ASN A 218 0.13 0.51 7.64
C ASN A 218 -0.82 -0.63 8.04
N ILE A 219 -2.13 -0.40 7.96
CA ILE A 219 -3.12 -1.43 8.30
C ILE A 219 -3.09 -2.58 7.29
N CYS A 220 -2.91 -2.31 6.00
CA CYS A 220 -2.72 -3.32 4.98
C CYS A 220 -1.35 -4.02 5.11
N GLU A 221 -0.29 -3.26 5.41
CA GLU A 221 1.03 -3.84 5.67
C GLU A 221 0.99 -4.86 6.84
N ARG A 222 0.18 -4.60 7.87
CA ARG A 222 -0.04 -5.57 8.96
C ARG A 222 -0.71 -6.86 8.49
N GLN A 223 -1.64 -6.78 7.53
CA GLN A 223 -2.27 -7.96 6.93
C GLN A 223 -1.24 -8.76 6.11
N ILE A 224 -0.49 -8.08 5.25
CA ILE A 224 0.52 -8.69 4.37
C ILE A 224 1.67 -9.33 5.15
N ARG A 225 1.97 -8.85 6.35
CA ARG A 225 3.01 -9.41 7.21
C ARG A 225 2.78 -10.90 7.54
N ARG A 226 1.55 -11.39 7.45
CA ARG A 226 1.21 -12.81 7.57
C ARG A 226 1.83 -13.63 6.46
N ILE A 227 1.75 -13.13 5.21
CA ILE A 227 2.39 -13.74 4.04
C ILE A 227 3.90 -13.68 4.16
N ALA A 228 4.45 -12.55 4.60
CA ALA A 228 5.89 -12.38 4.79
C ALA A 228 6.45 -13.36 5.85
N LYS A 229 5.72 -13.61 6.94
CA LYS A 229 6.10 -14.62 7.94
C LYS A 229 6.08 -16.04 7.36
N TYR A 230 5.03 -16.38 6.58
CA TYR A 230 4.96 -17.66 5.90
C TYR A 230 6.15 -17.85 4.94
N ARG A 231 6.45 -16.83 4.12
CA ARG A 231 7.59 -16.86 3.19
C ARG A 231 8.93 -17.15 3.88
N ASN A 232 9.12 -16.69 5.10
CA ASN A 232 10.35 -16.94 5.87
C ASN A 232 10.44 -18.40 6.39
N ASN A 233 9.30 -19.07 6.52
CA ASN A 233 9.20 -20.45 7.01
C ASN A 233 9.06 -21.48 5.87
N SER A 234 8.47 -21.07 4.73
CA SER A 234 8.23 -21.94 3.56
C SER A 234 8.82 -21.24 2.34
N PHE A 235 9.85 -21.81 1.78
CA PHE A 235 10.68 -21.15 0.74
C PHE A 235 9.91 -20.83 -0.54
N PHE A 236 8.80 -21.51 -0.85
CA PHE A 236 8.03 -21.30 -2.07
C PHE A 236 6.55 -21.70 -1.93
N VAL A 237 5.69 -21.16 -2.79
CA VAL A 237 4.24 -21.48 -2.84
C VAL A 237 3.89 -22.61 -3.82
N GLY A 238 4.87 -23.14 -4.55
CA GLY A 238 4.64 -24.19 -5.56
C GLY A 238 4.18 -23.63 -6.92
N SER A 239 3.28 -24.38 -7.59
CA SER A 239 2.74 -23.99 -8.89
C SER A 239 1.81 -22.74 -8.80
N PRO A 240 1.44 -22.10 -9.93
CA PRO A 240 0.46 -21.02 -9.94
C PRO A 240 -0.87 -21.41 -9.29
N GLU A 241 -1.35 -22.64 -9.52
CA GLU A 241 -2.58 -23.13 -8.90
C GLU A 241 -2.44 -23.30 -7.38
N ALA A 242 -1.26 -23.71 -6.92
CA ALA A 242 -0.95 -23.79 -5.49
C ALA A 242 -0.88 -22.37 -4.88
N GLY A 243 -0.34 -21.38 -5.61
CA GLY A 243 -0.34 -19.98 -5.21
C GLY A 243 -1.76 -19.44 -5.01
N VAL A 244 -2.68 -19.75 -5.91
CA VAL A 244 -4.11 -19.38 -5.79
C VAL A 244 -4.73 -20.03 -4.55
N ARG A 245 -4.54 -21.35 -4.35
CA ARG A 245 -5.06 -22.04 -3.17
C ARG A 245 -4.48 -21.47 -1.87
N PHE A 246 -3.19 -21.16 -1.86
CA PHE A 246 -2.53 -20.55 -0.72
C PHE A 246 -3.12 -19.17 -0.39
N ALA A 247 -3.30 -18.31 -1.39
CA ALA A 247 -3.89 -16.97 -1.19
C ALA A 247 -5.31 -17.07 -0.61
N ARG A 248 -6.14 -17.99 -1.12
CA ARG A 248 -7.49 -18.26 -0.58
C ARG A 248 -7.47 -18.70 0.87
N LEU A 249 -6.62 -19.66 1.21
CA LEU A 249 -6.49 -20.17 2.58
C LEU A 249 -6.05 -19.06 3.53
N MET A 250 -5.07 -18.26 3.11
CA MET A 250 -4.58 -17.13 3.90
C MET A 250 -5.65 -16.04 4.08
N SER A 251 -6.53 -15.84 3.09
CA SER A 251 -7.69 -14.93 3.23
C SER A 251 -8.66 -15.43 4.32
N VAL A 252 -8.97 -16.72 4.32
CA VAL A 252 -9.82 -17.32 5.36
C VAL A 252 -9.21 -17.12 6.74
N PHE A 253 -7.94 -17.48 6.93
CA PHE A 253 -7.27 -17.30 8.23
C PHE A 253 -7.16 -15.84 8.66
N ALA A 254 -6.96 -14.92 7.70
CA ALA A 254 -6.94 -13.50 7.99
C ALA A 254 -8.28 -13.03 8.55
N ASN A 255 -9.38 -13.41 7.92
CA ASN A 255 -10.73 -13.00 8.32
C ASN A 255 -11.17 -13.63 9.64
N ILE A 256 -10.91 -14.94 9.85
CA ILE A 256 -11.13 -15.60 11.15
C ILE A 256 -10.44 -14.78 12.25
N ARG A 257 -9.19 -14.39 12.04
CA ARG A 257 -8.43 -13.63 13.04
C ARG A 257 -8.92 -12.19 13.21
N ASN A 258 -9.25 -11.50 12.09
CA ASN A 258 -9.76 -10.14 12.15
C ASN A 258 -11.07 -10.06 12.95
N HIS A 259 -11.94 -11.06 12.77
CA HIS A 259 -13.22 -11.16 13.46
C HIS A 259 -13.14 -11.92 14.79
N LYS A 260 -11.92 -12.30 15.25
CA LYS A 260 -11.70 -13.03 16.53
C LYS A 260 -12.50 -14.33 16.63
N LEU A 261 -12.72 -15.01 15.50
CA LEU A 261 -13.42 -16.27 15.44
C LEU A 261 -12.52 -17.43 15.90
N ASP A 262 -13.13 -18.51 16.39
CA ASP A 262 -12.41 -19.73 16.74
C ASP A 262 -12.09 -20.54 15.48
N PRO A 263 -10.80 -20.71 15.10
CA PRO A 263 -10.44 -21.39 13.87
C PRO A 263 -10.78 -22.89 13.86
N VAL A 264 -11.06 -23.50 15.02
CA VAL A 264 -11.43 -24.92 15.14
C VAL A 264 -12.91 -25.13 14.85
N LYS A 265 -13.73 -24.10 15.01
CA LYS A 265 -15.18 -24.13 14.77
C LYS A 265 -15.57 -23.78 13.33
N TYR A 266 -14.61 -23.38 12.51
CA TYR A 266 -14.74 -23.01 11.11
C TYR A 266 -13.92 -23.94 10.21
#